data_13737be2dce0f46fc0b1722f5ff3ad87
#
_entry.id   13737be2dce0f46fc0b1722f5ff3ad87
#
_cell.length_a   1.000
_cell.length_b   1.000
_cell.length_c   1.000
_cell.angle_alpha   90.00
_cell.angle_beta   90.00
_cell.angle_gamma   90.00
#
_symmetry.space_group_name_H-M   'P 1'
#
loop_
_entity.id
_entity.type
_entity.pdbx_description
1 polymer ?
#
loop_
_entity_poly.entity_id
_entity_poly.type
_entity_poly.pdbx_seq_one_letter_code
_entity_poly.pdbx_strand_id
1 'polypeptide(L)'
;MMKPIRRVLIVGGGIGGLSLAVALGRRGIQAEIVEIKSEHNVYGVGIIQPGNALRALNGLGLMERCLAEGLQIDYYVMNDSDGGFIARMKLLRIASPDIPAVNGLPRTALHRILTETATALGARIRLGLSVQALEQVGDEVDVTLTDGSRERYDLVVGADGIRSRIRTLLFGSQFDPQYTGHGVWRFTTTRPAEIDHQIMYFGVGVKAGIMPVSKDQMYLLLVTNEPGNPRFEAAQLPRLLRERLQSFTAPLVRQIREQIEDPARVIYGPIEEVIIPSPWYRGSVLLIGDAAHASGPHVSQGATMAIEDAVVLAELIAEGEGVEKTLARFMERRYERCKFVQDISHQIGQDGNLDDPVLCELRNERMRAAFQDPQPRPHERRLAEPI
;
A
#
# COMPACT_ATOMS: atom_id res chain seq x y z
N MET A 1 -27.92 -13.73 23.30
CA MET A 1 -26.45 -13.64 23.07
C MET A 1 -26.25 -13.35 21.60
N MET A 2 -25.41 -12.39 21.26
CA MET A 2 -25.09 -12.09 19.85
C MET A 2 -24.33 -13.26 19.23
N LYS A 3 -24.56 -13.54 17.94
CA LYS A 3 -23.92 -14.63 17.22
C LYS A 3 -22.44 -14.30 17.00
N PRO A 4 -21.49 -15.15 17.41
CA PRO A 4 -20.08 -14.92 17.15
C PRO A 4 -19.76 -15.12 15.68
N ILE A 5 -18.82 -14.31 15.14
CA ILE A 5 -18.30 -14.45 13.77
C ILE A 5 -17.31 -15.62 13.76
N ARG A 6 -17.60 -16.69 13.01
CA ARG A 6 -16.79 -17.91 12.93
C ARG A 6 -16.30 -18.23 11.53
N ARG A 7 -17.06 -17.85 10.50
CA ARG A 7 -16.74 -18.09 9.09
C ARG A 7 -16.62 -16.76 8.37
N VAL A 8 -15.40 -16.44 7.93
CA VAL A 8 -15.11 -15.21 7.22
C VAL A 8 -14.65 -15.53 5.81
N LEU A 9 -15.35 -14.97 4.81
CA LEU A 9 -14.87 -14.93 3.44
C LEU A 9 -14.07 -13.66 3.21
N ILE A 10 -12.85 -13.80 2.70
CA ILE A 10 -11.98 -12.71 2.27
C ILE A 10 -11.91 -12.73 0.75
N VAL A 11 -12.31 -11.66 0.11
CA VAL A 11 -12.27 -11.53 -1.34
C VAL A 11 -11.05 -10.71 -1.72
N GLY A 12 -10.05 -11.38 -2.31
CA GLY A 12 -8.75 -10.83 -2.68
C GLY A 12 -7.58 -11.40 -1.86
N GLY A 13 -6.63 -12.03 -2.55
CA GLY A 13 -5.40 -12.62 -2.01
C GLY A 13 -4.21 -11.63 -2.00
N GLY A 14 -4.48 -10.33 -1.92
CA GLY A 14 -3.46 -9.27 -1.78
C GLY A 14 -2.94 -9.13 -0.34
N ILE A 15 -2.10 -8.10 -0.10
CA ILE A 15 -1.49 -7.85 1.22
C ILE A 15 -2.55 -7.73 2.31
N GLY A 16 -3.63 -6.97 2.08
CA GLY A 16 -4.70 -6.78 3.08
C GLY A 16 -5.43 -8.07 3.41
N GLY A 17 -5.87 -8.82 2.38
CA GLY A 17 -6.61 -10.07 2.57
C GLY A 17 -5.78 -11.16 3.24
N LEU A 18 -4.52 -11.34 2.82
CA LEU A 18 -3.60 -12.29 3.45
C LEU A 18 -3.25 -11.89 4.89
N SER A 19 -3.06 -10.59 5.16
CA SER A 19 -2.84 -10.09 6.53
C SER A 19 -4.04 -10.38 7.43
N LEU A 20 -5.26 -10.22 6.91
CA LEU A 20 -6.48 -10.56 7.65
C LEU A 20 -6.58 -12.06 7.92
N ALA A 21 -6.27 -12.91 6.94
CA ALA A 21 -6.26 -14.35 7.15
C ALA A 21 -5.26 -14.78 8.22
N VAL A 22 -4.05 -14.18 8.24
CA VAL A 22 -3.06 -14.41 9.30
C VAL A 22 -3.60 -13.95 10.65
N ALA A 23 -4.18 -12.75 10.72
CA ALA A 23 -4.70 -12.17 11.96
C ALA A 23 -5.83 -13.00 12.56
N LEU A 24 -6.74 -13.50 11.74
CA LEU A 24 -7.85 -14.38 12.11
C LEU A 24 -7.35 -15.76 12.54
N GLY A 25 -6.48 -16.39 11.74
CA GLY A 25 -5.93 -17.70 12.02
C GLY A 25 -5.19 -17.76 13.37
N ARG A 26 -4.45 -16.70 13.73
CA ARG A 26 -3.81 -16.57 15.05
C ARG A 26 -4.81 -16.54 16.21
N ARG A 27 -6.08 -16.23 15.94
CA ARG A 27 -7.18 -16.20 16.92
C ARG A 27 -8.10 -17.42 16.82
N GLY A 28 -7.73 -18.42 16.00
CA GLY A 28 -8.51 -19.65 15.80
C GLY A 28 -9.80 -19.42 15.00
N ILE A 29 -9.91 -18.31 14.25
CA ILE A 29 -11.07 -17.99 13.42
C ILE A 29 -10.79 -18.48 11.99
N GLN A 30 -11.71 -19.24 11.43
CA GLN A 30 -11.56 -19.76 10.07
C GLN A 30 -11.73 -18.68 9.03
N ALA A 31 -10.75 -18.57 8.13
CA ALA A 31 -10.78 -17.68 6.98
C ALA A 31 -10.68 -18.47 5.66
N GLU A 32 -11.54 -18.12 4.73
CA GLU A 32 -11.45 -18.55 3.34
C GLU A 32 -11.12 -17.35 2.47
N ILE A 33 -10.14 -17.50 1.57
CA ILE A 33 -9.75 -16.47 0.60
C ILE A 33 -10.15 -16.94 -0.79
N VAL A 34 -10.81 -16.06 -1.55
CA VAL A 34 -10.97 -16.22 -3.00
C VAL A 34 -10.15 -15.14 -3.71
N GLU A 35 -9.36 -15.55 -4.70
CA GLU A 35 -8.53 -14.67 -5.51
C GLU A 35 -8.82 -14.90 -7.00
N ILE A 36 -9.07 -13.82 -7.74
CA ILE A 36 -9.45 -13.87 -9.16
C ILE A 36 -8.32 -14.38 -10.05
N LYS A 37 -7.07 -14.18 -9.66
CA LYS A 37 -5.92 -14.70 -10.40
C LYS A 37 -5.81 -16.20 -10.21
N SER A 38 -5.45 -16.90 -11.28
CA SER A 38 -5.21 -18.35 -11.26
C SER A 38 -3.89 -18.76 -10.62
N GLU A 39 -3.01 -17.81 -10.37
CA GLU A 39 -1.68 -18.01 -9.77
C GLU A 39 -1.37 -16.93 -8.74
N HIS A 40 -0.51 -17.24 -7.77
CA HIS A 40 0.04 -16.28 -6.82
C HIS A 40 1.03 -15.32 -7.51
N ASN A 41 0.55 -14.56 -8.47
CA ASN A 41 1.37 -13.62 -9.23
C ASN A 41 1.23 -12.21 -8.66
N VAL A 42 2.28 -11.73 -7.97
CA VAL A 42 2.32 -10.39 -7.40
C VAL A 42 3.14 -9.47 -8.29
N TYR A 43 2.45 -8.51 -8.87
CA TYR A 43 3.12 -7.44 -9.60
C TYR A 43 3.62 -6.38 -8.63
N GLY A 44 4.78 -5.84 -8.92
CA GLY A 44 5.37 -4.78 -8.15
C GLY A 44 6.84 -5.04 -7.86
N VAL A 45 7.56 -3.96 -7.62
CA VAL A 45 9.03 -3.99 -7.48
C VAL A 45 9.45 -4.15 -6.02
N GLY A 46 8.92 -3.31 -5.15
CA GLY A 46 9.23 -3.31 -3.73
C GLY A 46 8.13 -2.64 -2.93
N ILE A 47 8.26 -2.74 -1.63
CA ILE A 47 7.40 -2.08 -0.66
C ILE A 47 8.25 -1.47 0.45
N ILE A 48 7.92 -0.26 0.80
CA ILE A 48 8.51 0.42 1.95
C ILE A 48 7.58 0.20 3.14
N GLN A 49 8.13 -0.29 4.24
CA GLN A 49 7.44 -0.61 5.48
C GLN A 49 7.85 0.39 6.57
N PRO A 50 7.09 1.47 6.77
CA PRO A 50 7.34 2.42 7.87
C PRO A 50 7.15 1.76 9.24
N GLY A 51 7.59 2.40 10.30
CA GLY A 51 7.55 1.87 11.66
C GLY A 51 6.16 1.38 12.12
N ASN A 52 5.09 2.07 11.72
CA ASN A 52 3.73 1.59 12.01
C ASN A 52 3.34 0.31 11.22
N ALA A 53 3.85 0.12 9.98
CA ALA A 53 3.71 -1.14 9.28
C ALA A 53 4.46 -2.27 10.00
N LEU A 54 5.69 -2.00 10.43
CA LEU A 54 6.50 -2.96 11.18
C LEU A 54 5.85 -3.34 12.51
N ARG A 55 5.24 -2.37 13.22
CA ARG A 55 4.45 -2.62 14.43
C ARG A 55 3.27 -3.56 14.16
N ALA A 56 2.50 -3.29 13.10
CA ALA A 56 1.39 -4.15 12.73
C ALA A 56 1.85 -5.56 12.33
N LEU A 57 2.93 -5.67 11.54
CA LEU A 57 3.57 -6.94 11.21
C LEU A 57 4.14 -7.68 12.43
N ASN A 58 4.65 -6.94 13.43
CA ASN A 58 5.06 -7.53 14.70
C ASN A 58 3.86 -8.15 15.46
N GLY A 59 2.72 -7.47 15.50
CA GLY A 59 1.47 -8.02 16.03
C GLY A 59 1.00 -9.28 15.30
N LEU A 60 1.32 -9.41 14.03
CA LEU A 60 1.12 -10.62 13.22
C LEU A 60 2.25 -11.66 13.38
N GLY A 61 3.33 -11.36 14.13
CA GLY A 61 4.51 -12.22 14.29
C GLY A 61 5.31 -12.41 13.00
N LEU A 62 5.31 -11.41 12.12
CA LEU A 62 5.93 -11.46 10.80
C LEU A 62 7.10 -10.48 10.63
N MET A 63 7.28 -9.54 11.58
CA MET A 63 8.27 -8.47 11.46
C MET A 63 9.67 -9.02 11.23
N GLU A 64 10.12 -9.98 12.05
CA GLU A 64 11.47 -10.55 11.96
C GLU A 64 11.76 -11.20 10.60
N ARG A 65 10.76 -11.90 10.02
CA ARG A 65 10.89 -12.47 8.67
C ARG A 65 11.04 -11.37 7.62
N CYS A 66 10.29 -10.27 7.74
CA CYS A 66 10.40 -9.14 6.83
C CYS A 66 11.76 -8.43 6.96
N LEU A 67 12.27 -8.26 8.19
CA LEU A 67 13.57 -7.64 8.44
C LEU A 67 14.73 -8.49 7.92
N ALA A 68 14.62 -9.82 8.00
CA ALA A 68 15.66 -10.76 7.52
C ALA A 68 15.85 -10.71 6.00
N GLU A 69 14.80 -10.43 5.24
CA GLU A 69 14.82 -10.37 3.77
C GLU A 69 14.90 -8.96 3.21
N GLY A 70 14.69 -7.94 4.05
CA GLY A 70 14.66 -6.55 3.67
C GLY A 70 15.97 -5.81 3.92
N LEU A 71 15.89 -4.49 3.81
CA LEU A 71 16.94 -3.56 4.17
C LEU A 71 16.39 -2.50 5.12
N GLN A 72 16.95 -2.40 6.32
CA GLN A 72 16.62 -1.34 7.26
C GLN A 72 17.19 -0.01 6.77
N ILE A 73 16.39 1.05 6.86
CA ILE A 73 16.69 2.36 6.30
C ILE A 73 16.57 3.40 7.43
N ASP A 74 17.68 4.13 7.68
CA ASP A 74 17.75 5.13 8.75
C ASP A 74 17.67 6.58 8.23
N TYR A 75 17.84 6.79 6.92
CA TYR A 75 17.91 8.12 6.34
C TYR A 75 17.07 8.28 5.07
N TYR A 76 16.64 9.50 4.87
CA TYR A 76 16.00 9.97 3.65
C TYR A 76 16.73 11.21 3.17
N VAL A 77 17.27 11.18 1.96
CA VAL A 77 18.02 12.28 1.35
C VAL A 77 17.18 12.91 0.25
N MET A 78 17.14 14.21 0.21
CA MET A 78 16.42 15.01 -0.78
C MET A 78 17.40 15.85 -1.57
N ASN A 79 17.30 15.79 -2.89
CA ASN A 79 18.12 16.51 -3.84
C ASN A 79 17.21 17.19 -4.88
N ASP A 80 17.77 18.19 -5.60
CA ASP A 80 17.16 18.69 -6.81
C ASP A 80 17.44 17.75 -8.02
N SER A 81 16.93 18.10 -9.20
CA SER A 81 17.07 17.28 -10.41
C SER A 81 18.52 17.08 -10.86
N ASP A 82 19.42 17.97 -10.48
CA ASP A 82 20.84 17.94 -10.86
C ASP A 82 21.70 17.20 -9.83
N GLY A 83 21.10 16.81 -8.69
CA GLY A 83 21.78 16.17 -7.57
C GLY A 83 22.26 17.17 -6.52
N GLY A 84 21.90 18.46 -6.64
CA GLY A 84 22.15 19.46 -5.61
C GLY A 84 21.43 19.11 -4.31
N PHE A 85 22.17 19.12 -3.19
CA PHE A 85 21.64 18.71 -1.91
C PHE A 85 20.59 19.71 -1.40
N ILE A 86 19.41 19.18 -1.02
CA ILE A 86 18.35 19.95 -0.38
C ILE A 86 18.34 19.68 1.12
N ALA A 87 18.17 18.42 1.54
CA ALA A 87 18.12 18.07 2.93
C ALA A 87 18.42 16.58 3.17
N ARG A 88 18.85 16.25 4.39
CA ARG A 88 18.96 14.88 4.90
C ARG A 88 18.17 14.76 6.18
N MET A 89 17.28 13.78 6.21
CA MET A 89 16.44 13.53 7.36
C MET A 89 16.79 12.18 7.96
N LYS A 90 17.05 12.15 9.28
CA LYS A 90 17.09 10.89 10.02
C LYS A 90 15.66 10.41 10.23
N LEU A 91 15.37 9.18 9.84
CA LEU A 91 14.07 8.56 10.05
C LEU A 91 13.92 8.17 11.52
N LEU A 92 12.75 8.45 12.09
CA LEU A 92 12.50 8.24 13.50
C LEU A 92 11.84 6.89 13.76
N ARG A 93 12.24 6.22 14.83
CA ARG A 93 11.61 4.98 15.31
C ARG A 93 10.32 5.32 16.06
N ILE A 94 9.29 5.72 15.30
CA ILE A 94 8.02 6.23 15.85
C ILE A 94 7.15 5.14 16.51
N ALA A 95 7.34 3.88 16.16
CA ALA A 95 6.51 2.79 16.66
C ALA A 95 7.01 2.23 18.00
N SER A 96 8.32 2.10 18.17
CA SER A 96 9.03 1.65 19.38
C SER A 96 10.53 1.86 19.16
N PRO A 97 11.33 2.07 20.24
CA PRO A 97 12.79 2.10 20.14
C PRO A 97 13.40 0.84 19.52
N ASP A 98 12.77 -0.31 19.73
CA ASP A 98 13.24 -1.62 19.26
C ASP A 98 12.80 -1.94 17.81
N ILE A 99 11.86 -1.16 17.26
CA ILE A 99 11.38 -1.33 15.88
C ILE A 99 12.13 -0.37 14.96
N PRO A 100 12.75 -0.84 13.85
CA PRO A 100 13.39 0.04 12.88
C PRO A 100 12.44 1.13 12.37
N ALA A 101 13.00 2.26 11.99
CA ALA A 101 12.21 3.37 11.46
C ALA A 101 11.47 2.97 10.17
N VAL A 102 12.21 2.33 9.26
CA VAL A 102 11.71 1.88 7.95
C VAL A 102 12.45 0.61 7.54
N ASN A 103 11.76 -0.27 6.86
CA ASN A 103 12.32 -1.43 6.15
C ASN A 103 11.90 -1.41 4.69
N GLY A 104 12.82 -1.54 3.77
CA GLY A 104 12.53 -1.82 2.37
C GLY A 104 12.49 -3.32 2.14
N LEU A 105 11.49 -3.82 1.41
CA LEU A 105 11.33 -5.26 1.16
C LEU A 105 10.84 -5.50 -0.28
N PRO A 106 11.33 -6.53 -1.01
CA PRO A 106 10.69 -6.95 -2.25
C PRO A 106 9.21 -7.30 -2.01
N ARG A 107 8.32 -6.78 -2.85
CA ARG A 107 6.86 -7.00 -2.68
C ARG A 107 6.50 -8.48 -2.74
N THR A 108 7.21 -9.25 -3.57
CA THR A 108 7.06 -10.70 -3.68
C THR A 108 7.45 -11.44 -2.39
N ALA A 109 8.47 -10.96 -1.67
CA ALA A 109 8.86 -11.54 -0.38
C ALA A 109 7.76 -11.33 0.67
N LEU A 110 7.21 -10.12 0.80
CA LEU A 110 6.09 -9.88 1.72
C LEU A 110 4.90 -10.77 1.41
N HIS A 111 4.51 -10.85 0.13
CA HIS A 111 3.37 -11.69 -0.29
C HIS A 111 3.61 -13.16 0.04
N ARG A 112 4.80 -13.69 -0.24
CA ARG A 112 5.17 -15.06 0.08
C ARG A 112 5.11 -15.33 1.59
N ILE A 113 5.70 -14.44 2.40
CA ILE A 113 5.67 -14.53 3.87
C ILE A 113 4.23 -14.60 4.39
N LEU A 114 3.35 -13.74 3.88
CA LEU A 114 1.95 -13.71 4.25
C LEU A 114 1.20 -14.97 3.81
N THR A 115 1.39 -15.42 2.56
CA THR A 115 0.72 -16.60 2.01
C THR A 115 1.11 -17.88 2.77
N GLU A 116 2.42 -18.11 2.97
CA GLU A 116 2.93 -19.25 3.74
C GLU A 116 2.35 -19.27 5.15
N THR A 117 2.32 -18.11 5.81
CA THR A 117 1.81 -18.01 7.19
C THR A 117 0.30 -18.21 7.25
N ALA A 118 -0.47 -17.60 6.34
CA ALA A 118 -1.92 -17.78 6.29
C ALA A 118 -2.29 -19.26 6.08
N THR A 119 -1.60 -19.92 5.13
CA THR A 119 -1.79 -21.36 4.85
C THR A 119 -1.42 -22.23 6.06
N ALA A 120 -0.30 -21.95 6.71
CA ALA A 120 0.13 -22.67 7.92
C ALA A 120 -0.85 -22.52 9.10
N LEU A 121 -1.58 -21.40 9.15
CA LEU A 121 -2.64 -21.14 10.14
C LEU A 121 -4.02 -21.68 9.72
N GLY A 122 -4.10 -22.44 8.62
CA GLY A 122 -5.32 -23.12 8.17
C GLY A 122 -6.24 -22.30 7.26
N ALA A 123 -5.80 -21.15 6.74
CA ALA A 123 -6.57 -20.42 5.76
C ALA A 123 -6.70 -21.22 4.45
N ARG A 124 -7.92 -21.32 3.93
CA ARG A 124 -8.21 -21.94 2.64
C ARG A 124 -8.13 -20.89 1.53
N ILE A 125 -7.18 -21.05 0.61
CA ILE A 125 -7.01 -20.12 -0.52
C ILE A 125 -7.49 -20.78 -1.80
N ARG A 126 -8.46 -20.16 -2.49
CA ARG A 126 -9.02 -20.62 -3.77
C ARG A 126 -8.68 -19.61 -4.85
N LEU A 127 -7.87 -20.03 -5.81
CA LEU A 127 -7.44 -19.20 -6.93
C LEU A 127 -8.39 -19.35 -8.12
N GLY A 128 -8.39 -18.36 -9.03
CA GLY A 128 -9.24 -18.32 -10.22
C GLY A 128 -10.71 -18.01 -9.91
N LEU A 129 -11.02 -17.55 -8.70
CA LEU A 129 -12.39 -17.31 -8.23
C LEU A 129 -12.60 -15.88 -7.74
N SER A 130 -13.81 -15.39 -7.95
CA SER A 130 -14.28 -14.12 -7.40
C SER A 130 -15.75 -14.24 -7.00
N VAL A 131 -16.26 -13.21 -6.36
CA VAL A 131 -17.69 -13.13 -6.00
C VAL A 131 -18.51 -12.65 -7.19
N GLN A 132 -19.55 -13.38 -7.51
CA GLN A 132 -20.54 -13.03 -8.53
C GLN A 132 -21.69 -12.22 -7.93
N ALA A 133 -22.23 -12.69 -6.79
CA ALA A 133 -23.36 -12.04 -6.11
C ALA A 133 -23.27 -12.23 -4.59
N LEU A 134 -23.87 -11.28 -3.87
CA LEU A 134 -24.01 -11.25 -2.42
C LEU A 134 -25.49 -11.05 -2.07
N GLU A 135 -26.02 -11.82 -1.13
CA GLU A 135 -27.36 -11.66 -0.60
C GLU A 135 -27.32 -11.69 0.93
N GLN A 136 -27.79 -10.63 1.58
CA GLN A 136 -27.89 -10.57 3.02
C GLN A 136 -29.05 -11.43 3.51
N VAL A 137 -28.80 -12.37 4.40
CA VAL A 137 -29.80 -13.30 4.98
C VAL A 137 -29.72 -13.25 6.52
N GLY A 138 -30.52 -12.40 7.13
CA GLY A 138 -30.38 -12.10 8.56
C GLY A 138 -29.01 -11.49 8.85
N ASP A 139 -28.25 -12.10 9.77
CA ASP A 139 -26.89 -11.65 10.13
C ASP A 139 -25.79 -12.32 9.26
N GLU A 140 -26.16 -13.13 8.28
CA GLU A 140 -25.23 -13.85 7.40
C GLU A 140 -25.32 -13.37 5.94
N VAL A 141 -24.34 -13.77 5.15
CA VAL A 141 -24.30 -13.46 3.72
C VAL A 141 -24.24 -14.75 2.90
N ASP A 142 -25.21 -14.94 2.02
CA ASP A 142 -25.15 -15.95 0.97
C ASP A 142 -24.30 -15.41 -0.18
N VAL A 143 -23.23 -16.12 -0.49
CA VAL A 143 -22.25 -15.74 -1.52
C VAL A 143 -22.36 -16.70 -2.69
N THR A 144 -22.54 -16.16 -3.90
CA THR A 144 -22.38 -16.92 -5.15
C THR A 144 -21.03 -16.57 -5.74
N LEU A 145 -20.17 -17.57 -5.95
CA LEU A 145 -18.87 -17.42 -6.58
C LEU A 145 -18.96 -17.54 -8.12
N THR A 146 -17.92 -17.15 -8.82
CA THR A 146 -17.86 -17.13 -10.29
C THR A 146 -17.90 -18.53 -10.93
N ASP A 147 -17.63 -19.60 -10.18
CA ASP A 147 -17.80 -21.00 -10.61
C ASP A 147 -19.24 -21.54 -10.38
N GLY A 148 -20.16 -20.69 -9.89
CA GLY A 148 -21.54 -21.04 -9.57
C GLY A 148 -21.73 -21.67 -8.19
N SER A 149 -20.67 -21.95 -7.44
CA SER A 149 -20.77 -22.45 -6.07
C SER A 149 -21.39 -21.41 -5.14
N ARG A 150 -22.16 -21.90 -4.15
CA ARG A 150 -22.85 -21.05 -3.17
C ARG A 150 -22.48 -21.49 -1.77
N GLU A 151 -22.09 -20.52 -0.95
CA GLU A 151 -21.74 -20.75 0.46
C GLU A 151 -22.21 -19.59 1.31
N ARG A 152 -22.41 -19.87 2.60
CA ARG A 152 -22.88 -18.87 3.59
C ARG A 152 -21.77 -18.53 4.57
N TYR A 153 -21.62 -17.24 4.86
CA TYR A 153 -20.60 -16.69 5.76
C TYR A 153 -21.22 -15.75 6.77
N ASP A 154 -20.61 -15.67 7.98
CA ASP A 154 -20.99 -14.70 9.00
C ASP A 154 -20.53 -13.28 8.61
N LEU A 155 -19.42 -13.17 7.90
CA LEU A 155 -18.83 -11.90 7.44
C LEU A 155 -18.13 -12.10 6.09
N VAL A 156 -18.33 -11.16 5.17
CA VAL A 156 -17.59 -11.07 3.92
C VAL A 156 -16.73 -9.81 3.94
N VAL A 157 -15.44 -9.94 3.62
CA VAL A 157 -14.50 -8.83 3.61
C VAL A 157 -13.93 -8.64 2.20
N GLY A 158 -14.28 -7.53 1.56
CA GLY A 158 -13.71 -7.11 0.28
C GLY A 158 -12.32 -6.49 0.49
N ALA A 159 -11.30 -7.24 0.10
CA ALA A 159 -9.89 -6.85 0.08
C ALA A 159 -9.32 -6.94 -1.36
N ASP A 160 -10.18 -6.74 -2.35
CA ASP A 160 -9.98 -6.99 -3.78
C ASP A 160 -9.41 -5.77 -4.53
N GLY A 161 -8.80 -4.85 -3.77
CA GLY A 161 -7.96 -3.79 -4.29
C GLY A 161 -8.72 -2.63 -4.92
N ILE A 162 -7.99 -1.75 -5.58
CA ILE A 162 -8.52 -0.49 -6.09
C ILE A 162 -9.66 -0.67 -7.12
N ARG A 163 -9.69 -1.77 -7.86
CA ARG A 163 -10.77 -2.14 -8.81
C ARG A 163 -11.82 -3.07 -8.16
N SER A 164 -12.10 -2.88 -6.87
CA SER A 164 -12.95 -3.74 -6.07
C SER A 164 -14.32 -4.01 -6.70
N ARG A 165 -14.58 -5.29 -6.94
CA ARG A 165 -15.91 -5.78 -7.32
C ARG A 165 -16.88 -5.73 -6.14
N ILE A 166 -16.38 -6.03 -4.93
CA ILE A 166 -17.22 -5.97 -3.72
C ILE A 166 -17.73 -4.54 -3.50
N ARG A 167 -16.87 -3.52 -3.69
CA ARG A 167 -17.30 -2.11 -3.64
C ARG A 167 -18.43 -1.84 -4.62
N THR A 168 -18.29 -2.30 -5.87
CA THR A 168 -19.31 -2.11 -6.90
C THR A 168 -20.62 -2.82 -6.54
N LEU A 169 -20.57 -4.04 -5.98
CA LEU A 169 -21.76 -4.77 -5.52
C LEU A 169 -22.46 -4.05 -4.37
N LEU A 170 -21.72 -3.42 -3.46
CA LEU A 170 -22.28 -2.70 -2.31
C LEU A 170 -22.83 -1.32 -2.69
N PHE A 171 -22.11 -0.56 -3.49
CA PHE A 171 -22.31 0.87 -3.65
C PHE A 171 -22.55 1.32 -5.10
N GLY A 172 -22.52 0.40 -6.07
CA GLY A 172 -22.54 0.76 -7.48
C GLY A 172 -21.23 1.43 -7.93
N SER A 173 -21.26 2.24 -8.99
CA SER A 173 -20.11 2.92 -9.56
C SER A 173 -19.80 4.29 -8.93
N GLN A 174 -20.57 4.73 -7.94
CA GLN A 174 -20.42 6.09 -7.38
C GLN A 174 -19.06 6.36 -6.70
N PHE A 175 -18.34 5.29 -6.34
CA PHE A 175 -17.02 5.36 -5.71
C PHE A 175 -15.93 4.70 -6.56
N ASP A 176 -16.09 4.76 -7.88
CA ASP A 176 -15.03 4.29 -8.78
C ASP A 176 -13.73 5.08 -8.59
N PRO A 177 -12.56 4.48 -8.83
CA PRO A 177 -11.28 5.14 -8.65
C PRO A 177 -11.19 6.44 -9.44
N GLN A 178 -10.69 7.48 -8.79
CA GLN A 178 -10.51 8.81 -9.35
C GLN A 178 -9.04 9.02 -9.73
N TYR A 179 -8.80 9.39 -10.97
CA TYR A 179 -7.47 9.70 -11.47
C TYR A 179 -6.98 11.04 -10.93
N THR A 180 -5.72 11.08 -10.43
CA THR A 180 -5.14 12.27 -9.79
C THR A 180 -4.42 13.23 -10.76
N GLY A 181 -4.34 12.89 -12.04
CA GLY A 181 -3.51 13.63 -13.01
C GLY A 181 -2.07 13.12 -13.14
N HIS A 182 -1.69 12.16 -12.31
CA HIS A 182 -0.31 11.68 -12.23
C HIS A 182 -0.18 10.21 -12.65
N GLY A 183 0.98 9.88 -13.26
CA GLY A 183 1.42 8.52 -13.50
C GLY A 183 2.58 8.13 -12.61
N VAL A 184 2.68 6.84 -12.29
CA VAL A 184 3.80 6.28 -11.54
C VAL A 184 4.52 5.23 -12.37
N TRP A 185 5.82 5.39 -12.46
CA TRP A 185 6.77 4.50 -13.13
C TRP A 185 7.64 3.82 -12.09
N ARG A 186 7.95 2.55 -12.29
CA ARG A 186 8.88 1.81 -11.43
C ARG A 186 9.81 0.97 -12.30
N PHE A 187 11.08 0.96 -11.93
CA PHE A 187 12.11 0.17 -12.60
C PHE A 187 12.99 -0.51 -11.53
N THR A 188 13.05 -1.84 -11.53
CA THR A 188 13.91 -2.59 -10.62
C THR A 188 15.33 -2.68 -11.16
N THR A 189 16.31 -2.42 -10.29
CA THR A 189 17.73 -2.52 -10.64
C THR A 189 18.56 -3.04 -9.47
N THR A 190 19.81 -3.40 -9.75
CA THR A 190 20.79 -3.81 -8.73
C THR A 190 21.13 -2.62 -7.84
N ARG A 191 21.21 -2.86 -6.55
CA ARG A 191 21.57 -1.86 -5.55
C ARG A 191 23.08 -1.82 -5.34
N PRO A 192 23.77 -0.69 -5.60
CA PRO A 192 25.13 -0.44 -5.14
C PRO A 192 25.19 -0.43 -3.61
N ALA A 193 26.29 -0.95 -3.03
CA ALA A 193 26.42 -1.12 -1.58
C ALA A 193 26.27 0.20 -0.80
N GLU A 194 26.72 1.32 -1.37
CA GLU A 194 26.65 2.67 -0.81
C GLU A 194 25.23 3.26 -0.75
N ILE A 195 24.27 2.68 -1.47
CA ILE A 195 22.87 3.13 -1.45
C ILE A 195 22.12 2.34 -0.36
N ASP A 196 22.29 2.73 0.88
CA ASP A 196 21.66 2.15 2.08
C ASP A 196 20.49 2.99 2.63
N HIS A 197 20.12 4.06 1.92
CA HIS A 197 19.12 5.03 2.31
C HIS A 197 18.17 5.37 1.14
N GLN A 198 17.03 5.95 1.47
CA GLN A 198 16.10 6.47 0.45
C GLN A 198 16.61 7.79 -0.09
N ILE A 199 16.50 7.99 -1.39
CA ILE A 199 16.87 9.25 -2.06
C ILE A 199 15.68 9.72 -2.89
N MET A 200 15.34 11.01 -2.79
CA MET A 200 14.36 11.66 -3.63
C MET A 200 15.01 12.81 -4.38
N TYR A 201 14.73 12.88 -5.68
CA TYR A 201 15.11 13.98 -6.55
C TYR A 201 13.86 14.74 -6.98
N PHE A 202 13.85 16.05 -6.81
CA PHE A 202 12.74 16.92 -7.15
C PHE A 202 13.05 17.75 -8.40
N GLY A 203 12.26 17.53 -9.45
CA GLY A 203 12.29 18.32 -10.68
C GLY A 203 11.06 19.22 -10.81
N VAL A 204 10.89 19.80 -11.98
CA VAL A 204 9.71 20.58 -12.38
C VAL A 204 8.70 19.63 -13.02
N GLY A 205 7.51 19.50 -12.44
CA GLY A 205 6.46 18.58 -12.88
C GLY A 205 6.77 17.09 -12.68
N VAL A 206 7.86 16.76 -11.96
CA VAL A 206 8.36 15.40 -11.86
C VAL A 206 9.18 15.19 -10.60
N LYS A 207 9.10 13.99 -10.00
CA LYS A 207 9.98 13.56 -8.91
C LYS A 207 10.43 12.13 -9.09
N ALA A 208 11.70 11.85 -8.80
CA ALA A 208 12.30 10.53 -8.88
C ALA A 208 12.78 10.07 -7.50
N GLY A 209 12.46 8.83 -7.11
CA GLY A 209 12.88 8.23 -5.86
C GLY A 209 13.73 6.98 -6.10
N ILE A 210 14.78 6.80 -5.31
CA ILE A 210 15.59 5.59 -5.26
C ILE A 210 15.28 4.89 -3.94
N MET A 211 14.74 3.68 -4.04
CA MET A 211 14.19 2.93 -2.92
C MET A 211 14.92 1.59 -2.77
N PRO A 212 15.86 1.46 -1.83
CA PRO A 212 16.46 0.18 -1.49
C PRO A 212 15.41 -0.78 -0.91
N VAL A 213 15.46 -2.07 -1.29
CA VAL A 213 14.50 -3.07 -0.83
C VAL A 213 15.13 -4.38 -0.36
N SER A 214 16.40 -4.60 -0.66
CA SER A 214 17.20 -5.71 -0.14
C SER A 214 18.69 -5.40 -0.20
N LYS A 215 19.51 -6.36 0.16
CA LYS A 215 20.98 -6.23 0.01
C LYS A 215 21.39 -5.96 -1.44
N ASP A 216 20.68 -6.53 -2.41
CA ASP A 216 21.06 -6.56 -3.82
C ASP A 216 20.12 -5.79 -4.74
N GLN A 217 18.95 -5.36 -4.23
CA GLN A 217 17.92 -4.75 -5.05
C GLN A 217 17.49 -3.38 -4.55
N MET A 218 17.26 -2.50 -5.50
CA MET A 218 16.55 -1.23 -5.33
C MET A 218 15.61 -1.00 -6.50
N TYR A 219 14.72 -0.05 -6.39
CA TYR A 219 13.94 0.40 -7.54
C TYR A 219 13.95 1.93 -7.67
N LEU A 220 13.88 2.37 -8.90
CA LEU A 220 13.53 3.74 -9.25
C LEU A 220 12.01 3.86 -9.19
N LEU A 221 11.52 4.87 -8.47
CA LEU A 221 10.16 5.38 -8.52
C LEU A 221 10.19 6.71 -9.27
N LEU A 222 9.38 6.88 -10.30
CA LEU A 222 9.19 8.18 -10.95
C LEU A 222 7.71 8.53 -10.93
N VAL A 223 7.37 9.75 -10.51
CA VAL A 223 6.02 10.30 -10.60
C VAL A 223 6.06 11.47 -11.58
N THR A 224 5.15 11.43 -12.54
CA THR A 224 5.05 12.40 -13.63
C THR A 224 3.63 12.95 -13.75
N ASN A 225 3.50 14.17 -14.23
CA ASN A 225 2.22 14.70 -14.69
C ASN A 225 1.86 14.00 -16.01
N GLU A 226 0.69 13.32 -16.04
CA GLU A 226 0.24 12.53 -17.20
C GLU A 226 -1.20 12.93 -17.55
N PRO A 227 -1.41 14.09 -18.19
CA PRO A 227 -2.77 14.55 -18.51
C PRO A 227 -3.48 13.55 -19.43
N GLY A 228 -4.79 13.38 -19.20
CA GLY A 228 -5.62 12.48 -20.00
C GLY A 228 -5.53 11.00 -19.66
N ASN A 229 -4.84 10.62 -18.57
CA ASN A 229 -4.70 9.22 -18.12
C ASN A 229 -4.24 8.28 -19.25
N PRO A 230 -3.06 8.50 -19.84
CA PRO A 230 -2.59 7.73 -20.99
C PRO A 230 -2.35 6.27 -20.63
N ARG A 231 -2.58 5.40 -21.61
CA ARG A 231 -2.22 3.97 -21.56
C ARG A 231 -1.10 3.71 -22.54
N PHE A 232 -0.12 2.94 -22.14
CA PHE A 232 1.05 2.62 -22.95
C PHE A 232 1.19 1.12 -23.15
N GLU A 233 1.64 0.72 -24.33
CA GLU A 233 2.01 -0.67 -24.61
C GLU A 233 3.32 -1.01 -23.89
N ALA A 234 3.42 -2.25 -23.38
CA ALA A 234 4.58 -2.69 -22.60
C ALA A 234 5.92 -2.45 -23.30
N ALA A 235 5.97 -2.70 -24.62
CA ALA A 235 7.17 -2.48 -25.43
C ALA A 235 7.65 -1.02 -25.49
N GLN A 236 6.76 -0.05 -25.23
CA GLN A 236 7.08 1.39 -25.24
C GLN A 236 7.64 1.87 -23.89
N LEU A 237 7.38 1.16 -22.80
CA LEU A 237 7.65 1.62 -21.43
C LEU A 237 9.12 2.00 -21.21
N PRO A 238 10.14 1.23 -21.67
CA PRO A 238 11.53 1.60 -21.45
C PRO A 238 11.90 2.93 -22.12
N ARG A 239 11.49 3.13 -23.36
CA ARG A 239 11.75 4.38 -24.09
C ARG A 239 11.08 5.56 -23.39
N LEU A 240 9.79 5.43 -23.06
CA LEU A 240 9.00 6.48 -22.42
C LEU A 240 9.54 6.84 -21.04
N LEU A 241 9.99 5.87 -20.24
CA LEU A 241 10.60 6.13 -18.95
C LEU A 241 11.92 6.88 -19.09
N ARG A 242 12.79 6.48 -20.04
CA ARG A 242 14.03 7.21 -20.33
C ARG A 242 13.78 8.65 -20.74
N GLU A 243 12.77 8.91 -21.57
CA GLU A 243 12.38 10.26 -21.99
C GLU A 243 11.97 11.13 -20.79
N ARG A 244 11.16 10.59 -19.87
CA ARG A 244 10.72 11.30 -18.66
C ARG A 244 11.82 11.57 -17.64
N LEU A 245 12.90 10.79 -17.70
CA LEU A 245 14.09 10.97 -16.87
C LEU A 245 15.12 11.95 -17.47
N GLN A 246 14.89 12.52 -18.64
CA GLN A 246 15.87 13.38 -19.31
C GLN A 246 16.19 14.67 -18.53
N SER A 247 15.20 15.21 -17.80
CA SER A 247 15.37 16.40 -16.98
C SER A 247 16.25 16.17 -15.75
N PHE A 248 16.56 14.91 -15.39
CA PHE A 248 17.44 14.62 -14.28
C PHE A 248 18.89 14.44 -14.78
N THR A 249 19.78 15.34 -14.33
CA THR A 249 21.20 15.27 -14.63
C THR A 249 22.03 14.65 -13.51
N ALA A 250 21.42 14.39 -12.34
CA ALA A 250 22.05 13.72 -11.21
C ALA A 250 22.72 12.39 -11.62
N PRO A 251 24.01 12.15 -11.27
CA PRO A 251 24.80 11.02 -11.75
C PRO A 251 24.11 9.66 -11.57
N LEU A 252 23.55 9.41 -10.38
CA LEU A 252 22.87 8.15 -10.08
C LEU A 252 21.62 7.92 -10.96
N VAL A 253 20.82 8.96 -11.18
CA VAL A 253 19.63 8.85 -12.05
C VAL A 253 20.03 8.61 -13.50
N ARG A 254 21.08 9.26 -13.99
CA ARG A 254 21.64 9.03 -15.33
C ARG A 254 22.12 7.59 -15.50
N GLN A 255 22.88 7.08 -14.53
CA GLN A 255 23.36 5.69 -14.54
C GLN A 255 22.20 4.68 -14.55
N ILE A 256 21.13 4.91 -13.78
CA ILE A 256 19.94 4.05 -13.81
C ILE A 256 19.22 4.16 -15.15
N ARG A 257 19.07 5.36 -15.71
CA ARG A 257 18.42 5.59 -17.01
C ARG A 257 19.08 4.80 -18.14
N GLU A 258 20.39 4.66 -18.12
CA GLU A 258 21.15 3.88 -19.10
C GLU A 258 20.87 2.38 -19.04
N GLN A 259 20.37 1.87 -17.92
CA GLN A 259 20.02 0.46 -17.72
C GLN A 259 18.58 0.12 -18.12
N ILE A 260 17.76 1.11 -18.48
CA ILE A 260 16.33 0.90 -18.76
C ILE A 260 16.17 0.43 -20.22
N GLU A 261 16.16 -0.89 -20.42
CA GLU A 261 16.04 -1.51 -21.75
C GLU A 261 14.91 -2.55 -21.78
N ASP A 262 14.81 -3.39 -20.75
CA ASP A 262 13.88 -4.52 -20.68
C ASP A 262 12.47 -4.06 -20.26
N PRO A 263 11.45 -4.23 -21.13
CA PRO A 263 10.06 -3.90 -20.80
C PRO A 263 9.51 -4.66 -19.57
N ALA A 264 9.99 -5.87 -19.32
CA ALA A 264 9.52 -6.68 -18.17
C ALA A 264 9.94 -6.09 -16.82
N ARG A 265 10.94 -5.20 -16.80
CA ARG A 265 11.45 -4.53 -15.61
C ARG A 265 10.84 -3.14 -15.36
N VAL A 266 10.02 -2.64 -16.30
CA VAL A 266 9.36 -1.34 -16.21
C VAL A 266 7.88 -1.53 -15.96
N ILE A 267 7.38 -0.90 -14.91
CA ILE A 267 5.95 -0.89 -14.58
C ILE A 267 5.47 0.55 -14.64
N TYR A 268 4.38 0.78 -15.38
CA TYR A 268 3.65 2.04 -15.40
C TYR A 268 2.21 1.83 -14.94
N GLY A 269 1.67 2.80 -14.25
CA GLY A 269 0.24 2.86 -13.92
C GLY A 269 -0.20 4.26 -13.52
N PRO A 270 -1.48 4.57 -13.68
CA PRO A 270 -2.05 5.79 -13.17
C PRO A 270 -2.01 5.81 -11.63
N ILE A 271 -1.87 6.99 -11.05
CA ILE A 271 -2.15 7.17 -9.63
C ILE A 271 -3.63 7.49 -9.53
N GLU A 272 -4.35 6.64 -8.82
CA GLU A 272 -5.79 6.76 -8.60
C GLU A 272 -6.08 6.62 -7.11
N GLU A 273 -7.15 7.26 -6.67
CA GLU A 273 -7.61 7.28 -5.28
C GLU A 273 -9.05 6.79 -5.21
N VAL A 274 -9.37 6.12 -4.11
CA VAL A 274 -10.74 5.70 -3.80
C VAL A 274 -11.15 6.37 -2.51
N ILE A 275 -12.19 7.21 -2.57
CA ILE A 275 -12.69 7.97 -1.43
C ILE A 275 -14.12 7.53 -1.15
N ILE A 276 -14.29 6.73 -0.10
CA ILE A 276 -15.61 6.29 0.36
C ILE A 276 -15.90 6.95 1.72
N PRO A 277 -17.03 7.68 1.86
CA PRO A 277 -17.45 8.18 3.17
C PRO A 277 -17.80 7.01 4.11
N SER A 278 -17.72 7.24 5.41
CA SER A 278 -18.18 6.27 6.40
C SER A 278 -19.69 5.99 6.25
N PRO A 279 -20.15 4.73 6.37
CA PRO A 279 -19.37 3.53 6.65
C PRO A 279 -18.92 2.77 5.39
N TRP A 280 -17.83 1.97 5.50
CA TRP A 280 -17.32 1.11 4.43
C TRP A 280 -17.97 -0.28 4.40
N TYR A 281 -19.16 -0.43 4.97
CA TYR A 281 -19.88 -1.70 5.02
C TYR A 281 -21.38 -1.52 4.74
N ARG A 282 -22.01 -2.62 4.33
CA ARG A 282 -23.47 -2.80 4.32
C ARG A 282 -23.81 -4.20 4.84
N GLY A 283 -24.70 -4.28 5.84
CA GLY A 283 -24.99 -5.53 6.52
C GLY A 283 -23.71 -6.19 7.03
N SER A 284 -23.49 -7.44 6.66
CA SER A 284 -22.32 -8.23 7.05
C SER A 284 -21.23 -8.26 5.95
N VAL A 285 -21.11 -7.21 5.14
CA VAL A 285 -20.08 -7.08 4.11
C VAL A 285 -19.29 -5.79 4.31
N LEU A 286 -17.97 -5.91 4.54
CA LEU A 286 -17.03 -4.81 4.81
C LEU A 286 -15.99 -4.68 3.70
N LEU A 287 -15.52 -3.48 3.41
CA LEU A 287 -14.34 -3.20 2.59
C LEU A 287 -13.13 -2.83 3.46
N ILE A 288 -11.94 -3.29 3.07
CA ILE A 288 -10.65 -2.93 3.69
C ILE A 288 -9.58 -2.62 2.64
N GLY A 289 -8.53 -1.93 3.05
CA GLY A 289 -7.40 -1.59 2.18
C GLY A 289 -7.82 -0.76 0.96
N ASP A 290 -7.16 -1.00 -0.18
CA ASP A 290 -7.41 -0.25 -1.41
C ASP A 290 -8.86 -0.39 -1.95
N ALA A 291 -9.62 -1.39 -1.51
CA ALA A 291 -11.04 -1.51 -1.85
C ALA A 291 -11.87 -0.38 -1.20
N ALA A 292 -11.44 0.13 -0.05
CA ALA A 292 -12.11 1.17 0.72
C ALA A 292 -11.43 2.54 0.62
N HIS A 293 -10.09 2.60 0.65
CA HIS A 293 -9.32 3.83 0.88
C HIS A 293 -7.99 3.87 0.12
N ALA A 294 -7.97 3.46 -1.15
CA ALA A 294 -6.77 3.58 -1.98
C ALA A 294 -6.24 5.01 -2.01
N SER A 295 -4.93 5.18 -1.85
CA SER A 295 -4.23 6.46 -1.83
C SER A 295 -3.00 6.46 -2.73
N GLY A 296 -2.53 7.64 -3.11
CA GLY A 296 -1.28 7.79 -3.84
C GLY A 296 -0.06 7.22 -3.07
N PRO A 297 1.05 6.90 -3.76
CA PRO A 297 2.21 6.21 -3.16
C PRO A 297 3.16 7.13 -2.37
N HIS A 298 2.74 8.35 -2.02
CA HIS A 298 3.63 9.44 -1.62
C HIS A 298 4.13 9.37 -0.18
N VAL A 299 3.43 8.61 0.69
CA VAL A 299 3.80 8.41 2.11
C VAL A 299 4.04 6.95 2.47
N SER A 300 4.06 6.05 1.48
CA SER A 300 4.28 4.59 1.65
C SER A 300 3.30 3.93 2.63
N GLN A 301 2.06 4.42 2.73
CA GLN A 301 1.09 3.99 3.74
C GLN A 301 -0.02 3.07 3.22
N GLY A 302 -0.25 2.93 1.90
CA GLY A 302 -1.38 2.16 1.38
C GLY A 302 -1.43 0.73 1.92
N ALA A 303 -0.34 -0.03 1.75
CA ALA A 303 -0.27 -1.38 2.28
C ALA A 303 -0.25 -1.41 3.83
N THR A 304 0.34 -0.39 4.47
CA THR A 304 0.33 -0.26 5.93
C THR A 304 -1.08 -0.16 6.47
N MET A 305 -1.92 0.69 5.87
CA MET A 305 -3.32 0.84 6.28
C MET A 305 -4.09 -0.48 6.13
N ALA A 306 -3.86 -1.22 5.04
CA ALA A 306 -4.49 -2.52 4.84
C ALA A 306 -4.04 -3.58 5.88
N ILE A 307 -2.77 -3.56 6.31
CA ILE A 307 -2.28 -4.45 7.37
C ILE A 307 -2.87 -4.04 8.72
N GLU A 308 -2.94 -2.73 9.02
CA GLU A 308 -3.58 -2.22 10.24
C GLU A 308 -5.08 -2.57 10.27
N ASP A 309 -5.80 -2.45 9.14
CA ASP A 309 -7.21 -2.88 9.03
C ASP A 309 -7.37 -4.35 9.42
N ALA A 310 -6.49 -5.21 8.92
CA ALA A 310 -6.51 -6.63 9.20
C ALA A 310 -6.32 -6.93 10.70
N VAL A 311 -5.37 -6.25 11.34
CA VAL A 311 -5.10 -6.39 12.79
C VAL A 311 -6.32 -5.96 13.59
N VAL A 312 -6.84 -4.75 13.34
CA VAL A 312 -7.97 -4.17 14.07
C VAL A 312 -9.24 -5.01 13.91
N LEU A 313 -9.55 -5.41 12.66
CA LEU A 313 -10.74 -6.21 12.40
C LEU A 313 -10.69 -7.56 13.14
N ALA A 314 -9.55 -8.25 13.09
CA ALA A 314 -9.40 -9.54 13.76
C ALA A 314 -9.43 -9.42 15.30
N GLU A 315 -8.92 -8.32 15.87
CA GLU A 315 -9.06 -8.01 17.30
C GLU A 315 -10.53 -7.91 17.69
N LEU A 316 -11.29 -7.07 16.97
CA LEU A 316 -12.70 -6.82 17.25
C LEU A 316 -13.59 -8.07 17.06
N ILE A 317 -13.28 -8.89 16.04
CA ILE A 317 -14.00 -10.16 15.83
C ILE A 317 -13.77 -11.10 17.02
N ALA A 318 -12.55 -11.16 17.55
CA ALA A 318 -12.22 -12.04 18.69
C ALA A 318 -12.90 -11.63 19.99
N GLU A 319 -13.34 -10.38 20.14
CA GLU A 319 -14.15 -9.93 21.30
C GLU A 319 -15.57 -10.53 21.31
N GLY A 320 -16.07 -11.03 20.15
CA GLY A 320 -17.32 -11.77 20.08
C GLY A 320 -18.60 -10.94 20.22
N GLU A 321 -18.55 -9.64 19.93
CA GLU A 321 -19.66 -8.71 20.13
C GLU A 321 -20.71 -8.70 18.99
N GLY A 322 -20.61 -9.63 18.03
CA GLY A 322 -21.48 -9.72 16.84
C GLY A 322 -21.07 -8.78 15.73
N VAL A 323 -21.60 -8.99 14.52
CA VAL A 323 -21.14 -8.31 13.29
C VAL A 323 -21.37 -6.81 13.38
N GLU A 324 -22.57 -6.36 13.70
CA GLU A 324 -22.94 -4.94 13.70
C GLU A 324 -22.00 -4.09 14.58
N LYS A 325 -21.81 -4.53 15.83
CA LYS A 325 -20.95 -3.81 16.78
C LYS A 325 -19.47 -3.88 16.38
N THR A 326 -19.02 -5.03 15.89
CA THR A 326 -17.66 -5.19 15.33
C THR A 326 -17.40 -4.18 14.22
N LEU A 327 -18.30 -4.06 13.24
CA LEU A 327 -18.13 -3.17 12.11
C LEU A 327 -18.24 -1.69 12.48
N ALA A 328 -19.13 -1.33 13.40
CA ALA A 328 -19.21 0.05 13.90
C ALA A 328 -17.90 0.47 14.60
N ARG A 329 -17.38 -0.36 15.52
CA ARG A 329 -16.11 -0.11 16.21
C ARG A 329 -14.89 -0.13 15.26
N PHE A 330 -14.94 -0.96 14.22
CA PHE A 330 -13.91 -0.93 13.18
C PHE A 330 -13.86 0.43 12.50
N MET A 331 -15.02 0.98 12.11
CA MET A 331 -15.08 2.31 11.49
C MET A 331 -14.59 3.42 12.43
N GLU A 332 -14.94 3.38 13.70
CA GLU A 332 -14.45 4.33 14.72
C GLU A 332 -12.92 4.35 14.82
N ARG A 333 -12.27 3.17 14.75
CA ARG A 333 -10.81 3.06 14.86
C ARG A 333 -10.10 3.38 13.55
N ARG A 334 -10.73 3.13 12.38
CA ARG A 334 -10.01 3.15 11.10
C ARG A 334 -10.29 4.34 10.21
N TYR A 335 -11.53 4.83 10.19
CA TYR A 335 -11.95 5.82 9.19
C TYR A 335 -11.08 7.08 9.20
N GLU A 336 -10.99 7.76 10.33
CA GLU A 336 -10.24 9.03 10.44
C GLU A 336 -8.73 8.85 10.20
N ARG A 337 -8.19 7.68 10.56
CA ARG A 337 -6.77 7.38 10.34
C ARG A 337 -6.46 7.15 8.86
N CYS A 338 -7.28 6.38 8.15
CA CYS A 338 -7.12 6.13 6.72
C CYS A 338 -7.37 7.40 5.91
N LYS A 339 -8.43 8.17 6.26
CA LYS A 339 -8.70 9.46 5.63
C LYS A 339 -7.52 10.43 5.78
N PHE A 340 -6.96 10.55 6.96
CA PHE A 340 -5.76 11.38 7.18
C PHE A 340 -4.59 10.97 6.28
N VAL A 341 -4.38 9.65 6.09
CA VAL A 341 -3.33 9.14 5.20
C VAL A 341 -3.62 9.50 3.74
N GLN A 342 -4.88 9.41 3.30
CA GLN A 342 -5.27 9.83 1.96
C GLN A 342 -5.02 11.33 1.75
N ASP A 343 -5.47 12.18 2.67
CA ASP A 343 -5.35 13.63 2.56
C ASP A 343 -3.87 14.06 2.51
N ILE A 344 -3.02 13.53 3.39
CA ILE A 344 -1.59 13.89 3.41
C ILE A 344 -0.84 13.31 2.18
N SER A 345 -1.21 12.11 1.72
CA SER A 345 -0.63 11.54 0.50
C SER A 345 -0.97 12.37 -0.72
N HIS A 346 -2.22 12.79 -0.84
CA HIS A 346 -2.66 13.68 -1.92
C HIS A 346 -1.88 14.99 -1.92
N GLN A 347 -1.79 15.67 -0.76
CA GLN A 347 -1.06 16.93 -0.62
C GLN A 347 0.42 16.80 -1.00
N ILE A 348 1.12 15.77 -0.50
CA ILE A 348 2.54 15.52 -0.84
C ILE A 348 2.70 15.16 -2.33
N GLY A 349 1.68 14.54 -2.91
CA GLY A 349 1.63 14.29 -4.36
C GLY A 349 1.64 15.59 -5.16
N GLN A 350 0.75 16.50 -4.84
CA GLN A 350 0.62 17.81 -5.49
C GLN A 350 1.90 18.64 -5.30
N ASP A 351 2.40 18.78 -4.05
CA ASP A 351 3.60 19.57 -3.75
C ASP A 351 4.86 18.99 -4.44
N GLY A 352 4.91 17.68 -4.58
CA GLY A 352 6.05 17.01 -5.21
C GLY A 352 6.09 17.14 -6.74
N ASN A 353 4.97 17.44 -7.37
CA ASN A 353 4.82 17.47 -8.83
C ASN A 353 4.46 18.87 -9.37
N LEU A 354 4.82 19.94 -8.64
CA LEU A 354 4.67 21.32 -9.11
C LEU A 354 5.39 21.50 -10.45
N ASP A 355 4.73 22.14 -11.40
CA ASP A 355 5.23 22.39 -12.77
C ASP A 355 5.69 23.84 -13.03
N ASP A 356 5.57 24.72 -12.04
CA ASP A 356 6.11 26.07 -12.03
C ASP A 356 7.52 26.06 -11.40
N PRO A 357 8.59 26.48 -12.15
CA PRO A 357 9.97 26.49 -11.65
C PRO A 357 10.16 27.36 -10.38
N VAL A 358 9.43 28.49 -10.27
CA VAL A 358 9.53 29.38 -9.10
C VAL A 358 8.94 28.70 -7.86
N LEU A 359 7.78 28.06 -8.01
CA LEU A 359 7.18 27.28 -6.93
C LEU A 359 8.02 26.07 -6.52
N CYS A 360 8.72 25.45 -7.49
CA CYS A 360 9.66 24.37 -7.20
C CYS A 360 10.83 24.84 -6.35
N GLU A 361 11.44 25.99 -6.65
CA GLU A 361 12.52 26.51 -5.83
C GLU A 361 12.04 26.92 -4.43
N LEU A 362 10.88 27.58 -4.32
CA LEU A 362 10.27 27.88 -3.01
C LEU A 362 9.97 26.62 -2.20
N ARG A 363 9.53 25.52 -2.83
CA ARG A 363 9.41 24.21 -2.18
C ARG A 363 10.74 23.72 -1.64
N ASN A 364 11.79 23.77 -2.46
CA ASN A 364 13.13 23.31 -2.09
C ASN A 364 13.71 24.15 -0.92
N GLU A 365 13.50 25.47 -0.92
CA GLU A 365 13.90 26.37 0.18
C GLU A 365 13.15 26.03 1.49
N ARG A 366 11.83 25.78 1.40
CA ARG A 366 11.03 25.36 2.57
C ARG A 366 11.53 24.03 3.12
N MET A 367 11.90 23.06 2.25
CA MET A 367 12.48 21.80 2.67
C MET A 367 13.83 22.02 3.37
N ARG A 368 14.74 22.83 2.80
CA ARG A 368 16.02 23.18 3.44
C ARG A 368 15.81 23.74 4.85
N ALA A 369 14.84 24.64 5.03
CA ALA A 369 14.53 25.24 6.33
C ALA A 369 13.90 24.24 7.31
N ALA A 370 12.93 23.43 6.85
CA ALA A 370 12.17 22.53 7.71
C ALA A 370 13.00 21.35 8.26
N PHE A 371 14.05 20.92 7.57
CA PHE A 371 14.85 19.76 7.97
C PHE A 371 16.17 20.14 8.70
N GLN A 372 16.35 21.39 9.10
CA GLN A 372 17.46 21.79 9.97
C GLN A 372 17.31 21.29 11.40
N ASP A 373 16.05 21.12 11.88
CA ASP A 373 15.75 20.57 13.20
C ASP A 373 14.98 19.25 13.03
N PRO A 374 15.53 18.10 13.47
CA PRO A 374 14.95 16.78 13.31
C PRO A 374 13.77 16.52 14.26
N GLN A 375 12.70 17.28 14.14
CA GLN A 375 11.46 17.02 14.87
C GLN A 375 10.54 16.07 14.08
N PRO A 376 9.78 15.17 14.78
CA PRO A 376 8.78 14.36 14.12
C PRO A 376 7.75 15.26 13.43
N ARG A 377 7.51 15.01 12.15
CA ARG A 377 6.47 15.72 11.38
C ARG A 377 5.08 15.40 11.93
N PRO A 378 4.09 16.29 11.77
CA PRO A 378 2.74 16.07 12.31
C PRO A 378 2.14 14.70 11.91
N HIS A 379 2.34 14.28 10.66
CA HIS A 379 1.85 12.98 10.21
C HIS A 379 2.59 11.79 10.84
N GLU A 380 3.88 11.90 11.12
CA GLU A 380 4.64 10.85 11.81
C GLU A 380 4.17 10.70 13.25
N ARG A 381 3.86 11.81 13.95
CA ARG A 381 3.29 11.76 15.30
C ARG A 381 1.95 11.03 15.33
N ARG A 382 1.04 11.36 14.39
CA ARG A 382 -0.27 10.71 14.30
C ARG A 382 -0.16 9.23 13.94
N LEU A 383 0.80 8.85 13.08
CA LEU A 383 1.03 7.45 12.71
C LEU A 383 1.76 6.65 13.81
N ALA A 384 2.42 7.33 14.76
CA ALA A 384 3.00 6.72 15.96
C ALA A 384 1.93 6.26 16.97
N GLU A 385 0.75 6.90 16.98
CA GLU A 385 -0.35 6.52 17.85
C GLU A 385 -0.77 5.06 17.64
N PRO A 386 -1.22 4.36 18.70
CA PRO A 386 -1.81 3.03 18.60
C PRO A 386 -2.96 2.99 17.60
N ILE A 387 -3.21 1.82 17.04
CA ILE A 387 -4.30 1.56 16.07
C ILE A 387 -5.54 0.98 16.75
#